data_2eaa5f68858beeb2ade6b06da8341278
#
_entry.id   2eaa5f68858beeb2ade6b06da8341278
#
_cell.length_a   1.000
_cell.length_b   1.000
_cell.length_c   1.000
_cell.angle_alpha   90.00
_cell.angle_beta   90.00
_cell.angle_gamma   90.00
#
_symmetry.space_group_name_H-M   'P 1'
#
loop_
_entity.id
_entity.type
_entity.pdbx_description
1 polymer ?
#
loop_
_entity_poly.entity_id
_entity_poly.type
_entity_poly.pdbx_seq_one_letter_code
_entity_poly.pdbx_strand_id
1 'polypeptide(L)'
;MATQAKGLLSEECRDALNQVASYELHVSDAYLSMACYYIEDSEAPIFHSFFQDQADVKREHAKQFIKYLRKYKCKICLPVIKRPDIDNWGTGKQAILSALQLENSLNTLLQDLKASASRNRETNLLRFMKKFLDEQTRNISYLEYQLNYQKELETSAQREEQPENAAGPSGASGQETESAGNSPSPPAQKIPKPAT
;
A
#
# COMPACT_ATOMS: atom_id res chain seq x y z
N MET A 1 -9.62 -4.39 -43.56
CA MET A 1 -9.24 -3.93 -42.20
C MET A 1 -7.79 -4.34 -41.96
N ALA A 2 -6.86 -3.39 -42.01
CA ALA A 2 -5.45 -3.66 -41.86
C ALA A 2 -5.18 -4.09 -40.40
N THR A 3 -4.77 -5.32 -40.22
CA THR A 3 -4.21 -5.83 -38.96
C THR A 3 -2.87 -5.10 -38.77
N GLN A 4 -2.86 -4.05 -37.97
CA GLN A 4 -1.60 -3.45 -37.53
C GLN A 4 -0.76 -4.59 -36.95
N ALA A 5 0.37 -4.85 -37.57
CA ALA A 5 1.40 -5.75 -37.03
C ALA A 5 1.67 -5.24 -35.59
N LYS A 6 1.43 -6.11 -34.58
CA LYS A 6 1.81 -5.81 -33.22
C LYS A 6 3.31 -5.56 -33.20
N GLY A 7 3.72 -4.28 -33.16
CA GLY A 7 5.12 -3.92 -33.03
C GLY A 7 5.72 -4.62 -31.81
N LEU A 8 6.95 -5.08 -31.94
CA LEU A 8 7.72 -5.58 -30.79
C LEU A 8 7.86 -4.45 -29.78
N LEU A 9 7.60 -4.73 -28.50
CA LEU A 9 7.90 -3.80 -27.40
C LEU A 9 9.39 -3.43 -27.42
N SER A 10 9.70 -2.17 -27.17
CA SER A 10 11.08 -1.73 -27.02
C SER A 10 11.78 -2.51 -25.92
N GLU A 11 13.10 -2.67 -26.06
CA GLU A 11 13.90 -3.38 -25.05
C GLU A 11 13.79 -2.74 -23.68
N GLU A 12 13.86 -1.41 -23.64
CA GLU A 12 13.71 -0.62 -22.43
C GLU A 12 12.35 -0.88 -21.73
N CYS A 13 11.23 -0.89 -22.46
CA CYS A 13 9.92 -1.19 -21.91
C CYS A 13 9.78 -2.63 -21.45
N ARG A 14 10.40 -3.58 -22.17
CA ARG A 14 10.41 -4.98 -21.79
C ARG A 14 11.13 -5.20 -20.47
N ASP A 15 12.29 -4.58 -20.30
CA ASP A 15 13.12 -4.73 -19.10
C ASP A 15 12.44 -4.06 -17.89
N ALA A 16 11.89 -2.87 -18.08
CA ALA A 16 11.11 -2.18 -17.05
C ALA A 16 9.84 -2.97 -16.64
N LEU A 17 9.13 -3.60 -17.58
CA LEU A 17 8.00 -4.50 -17.28
C LEU A 17 8.41 -5.71 -16.45
N ASN A 18 9.56 -6.32 -16.76
CA ASN A 18 10.09 -7.42 -15.95
C ASN A 18 10.45 -6.96 -14.53
N GLN A 19 11.03 -5.78 -14.37
CA GLN A 19 11.33 -5.20 -13.06
C GLN A 19 10.07 -4.95 -12.24
N VAL A 20 9.06 -4.31 -12.83
CA VAL A 20 7.78 -4.07 -12.16
C VAL A 20 7.12 -5.39 -11.74
N ALA A 21 7.04 -6.38 -12.65
CA ALA A 21 6.44 -7.67 -12.33
C ALA A 21 7.17 -8.40 -11.18
N SER A 22 8.50 -8.33 -11.17
CA SER A 22 9.31 -8.91 -10.09
C SER A 22 9.08 -8.18 -8.77
N TYR A 23 9.03 -6.84 -8.81
CA TYR A 23 8.83 -6.05 -7.60
C TYR A 23 7.42 -6.22 -7.02
N GLU A 24 6.38 -6.35 -7.84
CA GLU A 24 5.02 -6.69 -7.39
C GLU A 24 4.99 -8.03 -6.63
N LEU A 25 5.74 -9.06 -7.10
CA LEU A 25 5.88 -10.33 -6.39
C LEU A 25 6.61 -10.14 -5.05
N HIS A 26 7.67 -9.33 -5.03
CA HIS A 26 8.41 -9.03 -3.80
C HIS A 26 7.52 -8.32 -2.76
N VAL A 27 6.73 -7.34 -3.18
CA VAL A 27 5.78 -6.65 -2.31
C VAL A 27 4.68 -7.59 -1.83
N SER A 28 4.17 -8.48 -2.71
CA SER A 28 3.21 -9.53 -2.33
C SER A 28 3.76 -10.44 -1.24
N ASP A 29 4.99 -10.91 -1.37
CA ASP A 29 5.64 -11.77 -0.38
C ASP A 29 5.84 -11.02 0.97
N ALA A 30 6.23 -9.74 0.92
CA ALA A 30 6.36 -8.91 2.12
C ALA A 30 5.02 -8.72 2.84
N TYR A 31 3.95 -8.39 2.11
CA TYR A 31 2.62 -8.25 2.69
C TYR A 31 2.08 -9.55 3.27
N LEU A 32 2.31 -10.68 2.59
CA LEU A 32 1.94 -11.99 3.13
C LEU A 32 2.66 -12.27 4.46
N SER A 33 3.95 -11.94 4.54
CA SER A 33 4.72 -12.07 5.77
C SER A 33 4.18 -11.16 6.88
N MET A 34 3.82 -9.89 6.57
CA MET A 34 3.18 -8.99 7.53
C MET A 34 1.83 -9.56 8.01
N ALA A 35 1.01 -10.08 7.10
CA ALA A 35 -0.26 -10.70 7.47
C ALA A 35 -0.07 -11.87 8.44
N CYS A 36 0.89 -12.76 8.17
CA CYS A 36 1.20 -13.88 9.05
C CYS A 36 1.75 -13.42 10.42
N TYR A 37 2.52 -12.33 10.46
CA TYR A 37 3.05 -11.79 11.71
C TYR A 37 1.95 -11.29 12.66
N TYR A 38 0.89 -10.68 12.11
CA TYR A 38 -0.22 -10.15 12.91
C TYR A 38 -1.42 -11.10 13.04
N ILE A 39 -1.30 -12.38 12.65
CA ILE A 39 -2.43 -13.33 12.71
C ILE A 39 -2.90 -13.61 14.14
N GLU A 40 -1.99 -13.59 15.10
CA GLU A 40 -2.25 -13.86 16.52
C GLU A 40 -2.47 -12.57 17.33
N ASP A 41 -2.31 -11.40 16.70
CA ASP A 41 -2.48 -10.12 17.36
C ASP A 41 -3.96 -9.77 17.49
N SER A 42 -4.54 -10.08 18.65
CA SER A 42 -5.94 -9.80 18.97
C SER A 42 -6.24 -8.29 19.05
N GLU A 43 -5.23 -7.44 19.21
CA GLU A 43 -5.40 -5.99 19.31
C GLU A 43 -5.40 -5.29 17.95
N ALA A 44 -4.92 -5.96 16.90
CA ALA A 44 -4.79 -5.40 15.57
C ALA A 44 -5.33 -6.31 14.43
N PRO A 45 -6.55 -6.86 14.51
CA PRO A 45 -7.08 -7.77 13.49
C PRO A 45 -7.21 -7.10 12.11
N ILE A 46 -7.29 -5.78 12.06
CA ILE A 46 -7.37 -4.98 10.83
C ILE A 46 -6.08 -5.10 10.01
N PHE A 47 -4.92 -5.19 10.66
CA PHE A 47 -3.64 -5.30 9.94
C PHE A 47 -3.50 -6.63 9.22
N HIS A 48 -3.90 -7.74 9.86
CA HIS A 48 -3.85 -9.04 9.21
C HIS A 48 -4.66 -9.06 7.91
N SER A 49 -5.94 -8.69 7.95
CA SER A 49 -6.81 -8.72 6.77
C SER A 49 -6.35 -7.74 5.69
N PHE A 50 -5.92 -6.53 6.07
CA PHE A 50 -5.41 -5.55 5.13
C PHE A 50 -4.17 -6.07 4.38
N PHE A 51 -3.17 -6.57 5.11
CA PHE A 51 -1.94 -7.07 4.48
C PHE A 51 -2.19 -8.33 3.65
N GLN A 52 -3.11 -9.21 4.07
CA GLN A 52 -3.50 -10.37 3.28
C GLN A 52 -4.13 -9.96 1.95
N ASP A 53 -5.09 -9.04 1.97
CA ASP A 53 -5.75 -8.54 0.76
C ASP A 53 -4.73 -7.86 -0.17
N GLN A 54 -3.81 -7.06 0.38
CA GLN A 54 -2.77 -6.42 -0.41
C GLN A 54 -1.78 -7.43 -1.02
N ALA A 55 -1.43 -8.49 -0.32
CA ALA A 55 -0.59 -9.55 -0.86
C ALA A 55 -1.22 -10.19 -2.10
N ASP A 56 -2.52 -10.47 -2.06
CA ASP A 56 -3.26 -11.08 -3.17
C ASP A 56 -3.38 -10.11 -4.36
N VAL A 57 -3.67 -8.83 -4.09
CA VAL A 57 -3.73 -7.76 -5.12
C VAL A 57 -2.39 -7.65 -5.85
N LYS A 58 -1.27 -7.55 -5.13
CA LYS A 58 0.07 -7.43 -5.73
C LYS A 58 0.45 -8.66 -6.56
N ARG A 59 0.09 -9.85 -6.10
CA ARG A 59 0.29 -11.09 -6.86
C ARG A 59 -0.51 -11.11 -8.17
N GLU A 60 -1.74 -10.63 -8.14
CA GLU A 60 -2.56 -10.54 -9.36
C GLU A 60 -2.03 -9.47 -10.32
N HIS A 61 -1.52 -8.32 -9.82
CA HIS A 61 -0.83 -7.32 -10.63
C HIS A 61 0.39 -7.94 -11.35
N ALA A 62 1.25 -8.64 -10.63
CA ALA A 62 2.40 -9.33 -11.23
C ALA A 62 1.98 -10.27 -12.37
N LYS A 63 0.92 -11.07 -12.16
CA LYS A 63 0.37 -11.94 -13.21
C LYS A 63 -0.07 -11.15 -14.44
N GLN A 64 -0.68 -9.97 -14.25
CA GLN A 64 -1.13 -9.14 -15.37
C GLN A 64 0.04 -8.57 -16.17
N PHE A 65 1.13 -8.13 -15.51
CA PHE A 65 2.36 -7.70 -16.17
C PHE A 65 3.03 -8.85 -16.95
N ILE A 66 3.10 -10.03 -16.35
CA ILE A 66 3.64 -11.24 -17.02
C ILE A 66 2.78 -11.63 -18.24
N LYS A 67 1.44 -11.59 -18.11
CA LYS A 67 0.53 -11.84 -19.24
C LYS A 67 0.71 -10.81 -20.34
N TYR A 68 0.96 -9.55 -19.99
CA TYR A 68 1.24 -8.49 -20.96
C TYR A 68 2.55 -8.78 -21.72
N LEU A 69 3.64 -9.13 -21.05
CA LEU A 69 4.89 -9.54 -21.67
C LEU A 69 4.69 -10.70 -22.65
N ARG A 70 3.95 -11.75 -22.25
CA ARG A 70 3.62 -12.89 -23.11
C ARG A 70 2.82 -12.52 -24.35
N LYS A 71 1.86 -11.60 -24.21
CA LYS A 71 1.04 -11.10 -25.32
C LYS A 71 1.91 -10.50 -26.43
N TYR A 72 3.02 -9.87 -26.08
CA TYR A 72 3.99 -9.29 -27.00
C TYR A 72 5.17 -10.21 -27.32
N LYS A 73 5.08 -11.49 -26.92
CA LYS A 73 6.12 -12.52 -27.14
C LYS A 73 7.49 -12.14 -26.55
N CYS A 74 7.48 -11.31 -25.50
CA CYS A 74 8.70 -10.93 -24.80
C CYS A 74 9.20 -12.06 -23.92
N LYS A 75 10.53 -12.12 -23.75
CA LYS A 75 11.17 -13.01 -22.76
C LYS A 75 10.78 -12.51 -21.37
N ILE A 76 10.36 -13.44 -20.52
CA ILE A 76 10.15 -13.18 -19.10
C ILE A 76 11.47 -13.47 -18.40
N CYS A 77 12.03 -12.45 -17.77
CA CYS A 77 13.27 -12.51 -17.02
C CYS A 77 13.11 -11.65 -15.76
N LEU A 78 12.51 -12.24 -14.73
CA LEU A 78 12.26 -11.54 -13.48
C LEU A 78 13.56 -11.43 -12.68
N PRO A 79 14.07 -10.23 -12.41
CA PRO A 79 15.24 -10.08 -11.55
C PRO A 79 14.97 -10.61 -10.15
N VAL A 80 15.98 -11.22 -9.54
CA VAL A 80 15.87 -11.71 -8.16
C VAL A 80 15.97 -10.52 -7.22
N ILE A 81 14.96 -10.37 -6.37
CA ILE A 81 14.94 -9.37 -5.30
C ILE A 81 15.07 -10.12 -3.97
N LYS A 82 16.01 -9.68 -3.12
CA LYS A 82 16.17 -10.28 -1.81
C LYS A 82 14.88 -10.11 -1.02
N ARG A 83 14.37 -11.20 -0.46
CA ARG A 83 13.19 -11.14 0.41
C ARG A 83 13.49 -10.29 1.63
N PRO A 84 12.50 -9.53 2.14
CA PRO A 84 12.65 -8.81 3.39
C PRO A 84 12.91 -9.79 4.53
N ASP A 85 13.51 -9.29 5.61
CA ASP A 85 13.59 -10.01 6.85
C ASP A 85 12.17 -10.14 7.41
N ILE A 86 11.68 -11.38 7.53
CA ILE A 86 10.28 -11.66 7.80
C ILE A 86 9.99 -11.92 9.28
N ASP A 87 11.02 -11.94 10.11
CA ASP A 87 10.88 -12.43 11.49
C ASP A 87 10.32 -11.36 12.44
N ASN A 88 10.40 -10.08 12.08
CA ASN A 88 9.94 -9.02 12.97
C ASN A 88 9.52 -7.75 12.20
N TRP A 89 8.23 -7.50 12.14
CA TRP A 89 7.65 -6.27 11.57
C TRP A 89 7.39 -5.18 12.61
N GLY A 90 7.58 -5.50 13.90
CA GLY A 90 7.41 -4.58 15.01
C GLY A 90 5.96 -4.18 15.26
N THR A 91 5.77 -2.91 15.62
CA THR A 91 4.42 -2.35 15.85
C THR A 91 3.67 -2.14 14.52
N GLY A 92 2.35 -2.02 14.58
CA GLY A 92 1.53 -1.69 13.40
C GLY A 92 2.02 -0.44 12.66
N LYS A 93 2.48 0.59 13.39
CA LYS A 93 3.10 1.79 12.81
C LYS A 93 4.39 1.48 12.05
N GLN A 94 5.24 0.61 12.57
CA GLN A 94 6.48 0.19 11.91
C GLN A 94 6.17 -0.61 10.64
N ALA A 95 5.18 -1.49 10.68
CA ALA A 95 4.71 -2.22 9.50
C ALA A 95 4.16 -1.27 8.43
N ILE A 96 3.36 -0.26 8.79
CA ILE A 96 2.86 0.74 7.84
C ILE A 96 4.02 1.53 7.22
N LEU A 97 5.03 1.92 7.99
CA LEU A 97 6.23 2.59 7.47
C LEU A 97 6.98 1.71 6.46
N SER A 98 7.15 0.42 6.79
CA SER A 98 7.77 -0.55 5.87
C SER A 98 6.94 -0.74 4.60
N ALA A 99 5.61 -0.82 4.74
CA ALA A 99 4.69 -0.89 3.60
C ALA A 99 4.80 0.36 2.71
N LEU A 100 4.85 1.56 3.29
CA LEU A 100 5.05 2.80 2.54
C LEU A 100 6.38 2.83 1.78
N GLN A 101 7.47 2.33 2.35
CA GLN A 101 8.75 2.23 1.65
C GLN A 101 8.66 1.32 0.43
N LEU A 102 8.01 0.15 0.57
CA LEU A 102 7.77 -0.79 -0.53
C LEU A 102 6.90 -0.16 -1.62
N GLU A 103 5.81 0.49 -1.25
CA GLU A 103 4.89 1.10 -2.21
C GLU A 103 5.50 2.32 -2.93
N ASN A 104 6.32 3.13 -2.25
CA ASN A 104 7.02 4.24 -2.89
C ASN A 104 8.09 3.74 -3.88
N SER A 105 8.79 2.66 -3.56
CA SER A 105 9.73 2.02 -4.48
C SER A 105 9.01 1.45 -5.71
N LEU A 106 7.86 0.79 -5.52
CA LEU A 106 7.02 0.32 -6.61
C LEU A 106 6.51 1.46 -7.48
N ASN A 107 6.07 2.56 -6.85
CA ASN A 107 5.62 3.75 -7.57
C ASN A 107 6.73 4.32 -8.45
N THR A 108 7.96 4.37 -7.97
CA THR A 108 9.13 4.80 -8.77
C THR A 108 9.29 3.92 -10.01
N LEU A 109 9.26 2.60 -9.86
CA LEU A 109 9.37 1.66 -10.98
C LEU A 109 8.21 1.82 -11.99
N LEU A 110 6.99 2.06 -11.51
CA LEU A 110 5.83 2.32 -12.38
C LEU A 110 5.97 3.64 -13.14
N GLN A 111 6.48 4.69 -12.51
CA GLN A 111 6.72 5.98 -13.17
C GLN A 111 7.85 5.88 -14.21
N ASP A 112 8.92 5.12 -13.92
CA ASP A 112 10.01 4.86 -14.87
C ASP A 112 9.51 4.08 -16.09
N LEU A 113 8.68 3.05 -15.87
CA LEU A 113 8.03 2.31 -16.96
C LEU A 113 7.12 3.22 -17.80
N LYS A 114 6.35 4.12 -17.15
CA LYS A 114 5.52 5.11 -17.86
C LYS A 114 6.37 6.06 -18.71
N ALA A 115 7.49 6.53 -18.16
CA ALA A 115 8.40 7.41 -18.88
C ALA A 115 9.01 6.69 -20.10
N SER A 116 9.45 5.45 -19.92
CA SER A 116 9.97 4.60 -21.02
C SER A 116 8.93 4.35 -22.10
N ALA A 117 7.69 4.03 -21.69
CA ALA A 117 6.57 3.83 -22.63
C ALA A 117 6.24 5.12 -23.41
N SER A 118 6.33 6.28 -22.76
CA SER A 118 6.10 7.57 -23.41
C SER A 118 7.20 7.88 -24.43
N ARG A 119 8.48 7.70 -24.08
CA ARG A 119 9.62 7.91 -24.99
C ARG A 119 9.53 7.02 -26.22
N ASN A 120 9.14 5.77 -26.04
CA ASN A 120 9.04 4.78 -27.10
C ASN A 120 7.67 4.79 -27.83
N ARG A 121 6.78 5.73 -27.50
CA ARG A 121 5.44 5.88 -28.07
C ARG A 121 4.56 4.62 -27.95
N GLU A 122 4.74 3.87 -26.88
CA GLU A 122 4.02 2.61 -26.60
C GLU A 122 2.61 2.92 -26.00
N THR A 123 1.71 3.45 -26.83
CA THR A 123 0.38 3.92 -26.40
C THR A 123 -0.47 2.82 -25.76
N ASN A 124 -0.34 1.57 -26.22
CA ASN A 124 -1.05 0.42 -25.65
C ASN A 124 -0.55 0.11 -24.22
N LEU A 125 0.77 0.25 -23.99
CA LEU A 125 1.36 0.07 -22.68
C LEU A 125 0.91 1.18 -21.73
N LEU A 126 0.92 2.43 -22.16
CA LEU A 126 0.42 3.56 -21.38
C LEU A 126 -1.05 3.36 -20.95
N ARG A 127 -1.90 2.88 -21.86
CA ARG A 127 -3.30 2.57 -21.55
C ARG A 127 -3.42 1.42 -20.55
N PHE A 128 -2.61 0.38 -20.71
CA PHE A 128 -2.57 -0.76 -19.79
C PHE A 128 -2.14 -0.34 -18.38
N MET A 129 -1.15 0.56 -18.26
CA MET A 129 -0.59 0.99 -16.99
C MET A 129 -1.50 1.92 -16.19
N LYS A 130 -2.44 2.62 -16.83
CA LYS A 130 -3.23 3.67 -16.19
C LYS A 130 -3.88 3.19 -14.88
N LYS A 131 -4.52 2.02 -14.89
CA LYS A 131 -5.20 1.49 -13.70
C LYS A 131 -4.23 1.23 -12.53
N PHE A 132 -3.04 0.69 -12.82
CA PHE A 132 -2.04 0.39 -11.77
C PHE A 132 -1.49 1.67 -11.13
N LEU A 133 -1.27 2.72 -11.93
CA LEU A 133 -0.86 4.03 -11.43
C LEU A 133 -1.92 4.68 -10.55
N ASP A 134 -3.20 4.59 -10.96
CA ASP A 134 -4.33 5.11 -10.20
C ASP A 134 -4.52 4.34 -8.88
N GLU A 135 -4.37 3.01 -8.91
CA GLU A 135 -4.44 2.15 -7.73
C GLU A 135 -3.25 2.38 -6.79
N GLN A 136 -2.05 2.54 -7.34
CA GLN A 136 -0.84 2.83 -6.57
C GLN A 136 -0.95 4.14 -5.79
N THR A 137 -1.47 5.19 -6.43
CA THR A 137 -1.70 6.49 -5.77
C THR A 137 -2.67 6.35 -4.60
N ARG A 138 -3.79 5.63 -4.80
CA ARG A 138 -4.77 5.41 -3.73
C ARG A 138 -4.20 4.60 -2.57
N ASN A 139 -3.40 3.58 -2.87
CA ASN A 139 -2.80 2.73 -1.84
C ASN A 139 -1.80 3.49 -0.97
N ILE A 140 -0.93 4.30 -1.57
CA ILE A 140 0.00 5.16 -0.84
C ILE A 140 -0.77 6.15 0.04
N SER A 141 -1.77 6.86 -0.50
CA SER A 141 -2.58 7.81 0.27
C SER A 141 -3.31 7.14 1.45
N TYR A 142 -3.78 5.90 1.26
CA TYR A 142 -4.41 5.14 2.34
C TYR A 142 -3.40 4.80 3.46
N LEU A 143 -2.20 4.34 3.11
CA LEU A 143 -1.15 4.03 4.09
C LEU A 143 -0.68 5.29 4.84
N GLU A 144 -0.55 6.43 4.15
CA GLU A 144 -0.23 7.72 4.78
C GLU A 144 -1.31 8.15 5.78
N TYR A 145 -2.57 7.97 5.41
CA TYR A 145 -3.69 8.22 6.32
C TYR A 145 -3.63 7.31 7.56
N GLN A 146 -3.41 6.01 7.37
CA GLN A 146 -3.28 5.05 8.47
C GLN A 146 -2.10 5.37 9.38
N LEU A 147 -0.96 5.79 8.81
CA LEU A 147 0.20 6.19 9.58
C LEU A 147 -0.10 7.42 10.47
N ASN A 148 -0.80 8.41 9.95
CA ASN A 148 -1.18 9.59 10.71
C ASN A 148 -2.17 9.25 11.82
N TYR A 149 -3.14 8.39 11.53
CA TYR A 149 -4.09 7.90 12.53
C TYR A 149 -3.39 7.18 13.69
N GLN A 150 -2.42 6.31 13.41
CA GLN A 150 -1.63 5.63 14.45
C GLN A 150 -0.83 6.63 15.31
N LYS A 151 -0.26 7.68 14.70
CA LYS A 151 0.45 8.73 15.45
C LYS A 151 -0.49 9.53 16.39
N GLU A 152 -1.70 9.81 15.94
CA GLU A 152 -2.70 10.50 16.76
C GLU A 152 -3.12 9.65 17.96
N LEU A 153 -3.33 8.34 17.77
CA LEU A 153 -3.63 7.41 18.86
C LEU A 153 -2.52 7.38 19.91
N GLU A 154 -1.26 7.26 19.49
CA GLU A 154 -0.10 7.26 20.39
C GLU A 154 -0.01 8.57 21.19
N THR A 155 -0.27 9.71 20.54
CA THR A 155 -0.24 11.03 21.18
C THR A 155 -1.36 11.21 22.21
N SER A 156 -2.54 10.67 21.92
CA SER A 156 -3.70 10.72 22.82
C SER A 156 -3.46 9.85 24.05
N ALA A 157 -2.95 8.62 23.87
CA ALA A 157 -2.61 7.73 24.97
C ALA A 157 -1.54 8.34 25.90
N GLN A 158 -0.53 9.02 25.35
CA GLN A 158 0.50 9.70 26.15
C GLN A 158 -0.04 10.90 26.95
N ARG A 159 -1.10 11.56 26.49
CA ARG A 159 -1.74 12.65 27.23
C ARG A 159 -2.58 12.16 28.39
N GLU A 160 -3.19 10.98 28.26
CA GLU A 160 -3.98 10.37 29.33
C GLU A 160 -3.10 9.78 30.45
N GLU A 161 -1.86 9.40 30.12
CA GLU A 161 -0.90 8.87 31.11
C GLU A 161 -0.13 9.94 31.90
N GLN A 162 -0.24 11.24 31.56
CA GLN A 162 0.30 12.33 32.38
C GLN A 162 -0.77 12.82 33.36
N PRO A 163 -0.73 12.39 34.66
CA PRO A 163 -1.61 12.98 35.67
C PRO A 163 -1.23 14.45 35.85
N GLU A 164 -2.24 15.32 35.83
CA GLU A 164 -2.13 16.74 36.24
C GLU A 164 -1.52 16.85 37.66
N ASN A 165 -0.21 16.96 37.72
CA ASN A 165 0.48 17.38 38.93
C ASN A 165 1.00 18.80 38.73
N ALA A 166 0.10 19.78 38.79
CA ALA A 166 0.43 21.14 39.20
C ALA A 166 -0.80 22.04 39.17
N ALA A 167 -1.64 22.03 40.21
CA ALA A 167 -2.28 23.24 40.69
C ALA A 167 -2.76 22.98 42.11
N GLY A 168 -2.15 23.67 43.06
CA GLY A 168 -2.60 23.77 44.42
C GLY A 168 -3.90 24.57 44.53
N PRO A 169 -4.54 24.61 45.75
CA PRO A 169 -5.96 24.89 45.88
C PRO A 169 -6.26 26.38 45.94
N SER A 170 -7.23 26.81 45.16
CA SER A 170 -7.95 28.06 45.50
C SER A 170 -9.38 28.03 44.96
N GLY A 171 -10.31 27.88 45.85
CA GLY A 171 -11.55 28.60 46.05
C GLY A 171 -12.68 28.55 45.03
N ALA A 172 -13.76 27.83 45.44
CA ALA A 172 -15.17 28.26 45.42
C ALA A 172 -16.02 28.27 44.14
N SER A 173 -17.08 27.46 44.27
CA SER A 173 -18.48 27.64 43.83
C SER A 173 -18.89 27.40 42.37
N GLY A 174 -19.65 26.30 42.21
CA GLY A 174 -21.05 26.31 41.67
C GLY A 174 -21.21 26.31 40.16
N GLN A 175 -21.52 25.21 39.57
CA GLN A 175 -22.82 24.88 38.94
C GLN A 175 -22.70 23.68 38.00
N GLU A 176 -23.62 22.74 38.25
CA GLU A 176 -23.88 21.57 37.42
C GLU A 176 -24.42 21.99 36.04
N THR A 177 -23.91 21.39 34.97
CA THR A 177 -24.72 21.06 33.78
C THR A 177 -24.16 19.83 33.14
N GLU A 178 -24.99 18.77 33.13
CA GLU A 178 -24.81 17.56 32.33
C GLU A 178 -24.72 17.90 30.82
N SER A 179 -23.74 17.34 30.14
CA SER A 179 -23.84 17.18 28.71
C SER A 179 -23.10 15.89 28.28
N ALA A 180 -23.90 14.93 27.81
CA ALA A 180 -23.47 13.69 27.25
C ALA A 180 -22.59 13.93 25.98
N GLY A 181 -21.31 13.57 26.07
CA GLY A 181 -20.40 13.59 24.96
C GLY A 181 -20.51 12.31 24.14
N ASN A 182 -21.14 12.43 23.01
CA ASN A 182 -21.26 11.37 21.97
C ASN A 182 -19.96 11.30 21.19
N SER A 183 -19.19 10.23 21.37
CA SER A 183 -18.00 9.97 20.54
C SER A 183 -18.43 9.50 19.15
N PRO A 184 -18.00 10.13 18.06
CA PRO A 184 -18.32 9.64 16.72
C PRO A 184 -17.44 8.44 16.37
N SER A 185 -18.07 7.32 16.13
CA SER A 185 -17.45 6.17 15.48
C SER A 185 -16.99 6.55 14.07
N PRO A 186 -15.79 6.11 13.63
CA PRO A 186 -15.33 6.41 12.27
C PRO A 186 -16.20 5.69 11.23
N PRO A 187 -16.49 6.33 10.09
CA PRO A 187 -17.28 5.70 9.04
C PRO A 187 -16.54 4.51 8.44
N ALA A 188 -17.21 3.37 8.41
CA ALA A 188 -16.75 2.19 7.68
C ALA A 188 -16.68 2.54 6.19
N GLN A 189 -15.48 2.80 5.67
CA GLN A 189 -15.27 2.94 4.25
C GLN A 189 -15.25 1.55 3.61
N LYS A 190 -16.23 1.31 2.75
CA LYS A 190 -16.31 0.10 1.92
C LYS A 190 -15.11 0.07 0.99
N ILE A 191 -14.26 -0.95 1.15
CA ILE A 191 -13.21 -1.31 0.21
C ILE A 191 -13.90 -1.64 -1.12
N PRO A 192 -13.53 -1.01 -2.24
CA PRO A 192 -14.10 -1.40 -3.54
C PRO A 192 -13.64 -2.82 -3.88
N LYS A 193 -14.61 -3.73 -4.05
CA LYS A 193 -14.35 -5.08 -4.56
C LYS A 193 -13.73 -4.98 -5.95
N PRO A 194 -12.75 -5.83 -6.27
CA PRO A 194 -12.23 -5.91 -7.63
C PRO A 194 -13.37 -6.33 -8.58
N ALA A 195 -13.51 -5.59 -9.67
CA ALA A 195 -14.43 -5.96 -10.73
C ALA A 195 -14.01 -7.30 -11.36
N THR A 196 -14.93 -8.21 -11.44
CA THR A 196 -14.82 -9.49 -12.15
C THR A 196 -14.52 -9.29 -13.64
#